data_def5aeda513ab79628202854ab522513
#
_entry.id   def5aeda513ab79628202854ab522513
#
_cell.length_a   1.000
_cell.length_b   1.000
_cell.length_c   1.000
_cell.angle_alpha   90.00
_cell.angle_beta   90.00
_cell.angle_gamma   90.00
#
_symmetry.space_group_name_H-M   'P 1'
#
loop_
_entity.id
_entity.type
_entity.pdbx_description
1 polymer ?
#
loop_
_entity_poly.entity_id
_entity_poly.type
_entity_poly.pdbx_seq_one_letter_code
_entity_poly.pdbx_strand_id
1 'polypeptide(L)'
;GEGYDVRNFGISARVLLNKGDHPYMHEQKFRDLLAFQPDIVTIKLGTNDSKPWNWRYGKDFKKDLTEMLDILQELPSKPKIYLCLPVPAVKRNFGINDSVITNGIIPVIRSVAKKRHLPVVDLYALLKPYPDYYTDGIHPNEQGATLIAGELYRTLTGNEAPAIVTDQPFPGKKSQWEGFDRYDFICNARRAIVVAPRKVAEGRPWIWRPAFFGAFPSVDKALLEKGFHVVYYDLTHLYGSPRAQRLGTDFYEVMRRYYRLSPKVTLEGFSRGGLFAFNWAANNP
;
A
#
# COMPACT_ATOMS: atom_id res chain seq x y z
N GLY A 1 -18.73 4.29 -2.61
CA GLY A 1 -17.84 4.28 -3.77
C GLY A 1 -18.67 4.14 -5.04
N GLU A 2 -18.15 4.46 -6.18
CA GLU A 2 -18.76 4.55 -7.51
C GLU A 2 -19.67 3.37 -7.92
N GLY A 3 -20.82 3.20 -7.25
CA GLY A 3 -21.80 2.17 -7.59
C GLY A 3 -21.54 0.76 -7.05
N TYR A 4 -20.52 0.55 -6.20
CA TYR A 4 -20.25 -0.75 -5.57
C TYR A 4 -20.72 -0.80 -4.11
N ASP A 5 -21.49 -1.84 -3.72
CA ASP A 5 -21.72 -2.20 -2.31
C ASP A 5 -20.56 -3.09 -1.86
N VAL A 6 -19.60 -2.50 -1.14
CA VAL A 6 -18.39 -3.21 -0.68
C VAL A 6 -18.60 -3.72 0.74
N ARG A 7 -18.50 -5.04 0.94
CA ARG A 7 -18.62 -5.70 2.23
C ARG A 7 -17.34 -6.41 2.61
N ASN A 8 -16.96 -6.32 3.88
CA ASN A 8 -15.81 -7.04 4.44
C ASN A 8 -16.26 -8.26 5.23
N PHE A 9 -15.94 -9.44 4.69
CA PHE A 9 -16.17 -10.72 5.34
C PHE A 9 -14.90 -11.34 5.94
N GLY A 10 -13.77 -10.62 5.93
CA GLY A 10 -12.52 -11.07 6.52
C GLY A 10 -12.58 -11.17 8.04
N ILE A 11 -11.85 -12.13 8.58
CA ILE A 11 -11.65 -12.33 10.02
C ILE A 11 -10.16 -12.46 10.30
N SER A 12 -9.69 -11.79 11.36
CA SER A 12 -8.30 -11.90 11.80
C SER A 12 -7.91 -13.33 12.17
N ALA A 13 -6.67 -13.71 11.93
CA ALA A 13 -6.06 -14.99 12.29
C ALA A 13 -6.61 -16.24 11.58
N ARG A 14 -7.49 -16.10 10.57
CA ARG A 14 -8.06 -17.26 9.86
C ARG A 14 -7.11 -17.85 8.84
N VAL A 15 -7.24 -19.15 8.61
CA VAL A 15 -6.48 -19.94 7.65
C VAL A 15 -7.39 -20.49 6.55
N LEU A 16 -6.80 -20.77 5.39
CA LEU A 16 -7.48 -21.50 4.31
C LEU A 16 -7.59 -22.99 4.62
N LEU A 17 -6.55 -23.56 5.23
CA LEU A 17 -6.46 -24.98 5.58
C LEU A 17 -7.60 -25.42 6.50
N ASN A 18 -8.43 -26.38 6.06
CA ASN A 18 -9.54 -26.91 6.85
C ASN A 18 -9.09 -27.66 8.12
N LYS A 19 -7.83 -28.11 8.17
CA LYS A 19 -7.21 -28.75 9.35
C LYS A 19 -6.39 -27.79 10.19
N GLY A 20 -6.35 -26.50 9.84
CA GLY A 20 -5.63 -25.48 10.59
C GLY A 20 -6.33 -25.10 11.90
N ASP A 21 -5.73 -24.15 12.63
CA ASP A 21 -6.22 -23.74 13.96
C ASP A 21 -7.57 -22.99 13.89
N HIS A 22 -7.82 -22.20 12.84
CA HIS A 22 -9.05 -21.43 12.67
C HIS A 22 -9.48 -21.39 11.18
N PRO A 23 -10.09 -22.47 10.64
CA PRO A 23 -10.46 -22.55 9.23
C PRO A 23 -11.53 -21.52 8.85
N TYR A 24 -11.25 -20.69 7.84
CA TYR A 24 -12.18 -19.64 7.41
C TYR A 24 -13.50 -20.18 6.87
N MET A 25 -13.47 -21.30 6.14
CA MET A 25 -14.69 -21.92 5.60
C MET A 25 -15.66 -22.43 6.68
N HIS A 26 -15.22 -22.59 7.92
CA HIS A 26 -16.07 -22.97 9.05
C HIS A 26 -16.72 -21.78 9.79
N GLU A 27 -16.33 -20.55 9.44
CA GLU A 27 -16.79 -19.34 10.12
C GLU A 27 -18.17 -18.87 9.64
N GLN A 28 -18.90 -18.19 10.53
CA GLN A 28 -20.19 -17.58 10.17
C GLN A 28 -20.00 -16.53 9.05
N LYS A 29 -18.90 -15.78 9.06
CA LYS A 29 -18.57 -14.80 8.02
C LYS A 29 -18.45 -15.40 6.62
N PHE A 30 -18.02 -16.65 6.49
CA PHE A 30 -18.03 -17.33 5.20
C PHE A 30 -19.45 -17.62 4.74
N ARG A 31 -20.33 -18.09 5.65
CA ARG A 31 -21.77 -18.28 5.37
C ARG A 31 -22.46 -16.96 5.00
N ASP A 32 -22.12 -15.88 5.72
CA ASP A 32 -22.64 -14.53 5.44
C ASP A 32 -22.22 -14.05 4.04
N LEU A 33 -20.97 -14.32 3.63
CA LEU A 33 -20.48 -14.05 2.27
C LEU A 33 -21.27 -14.81 1.21
N LEU A 34 -21.54 -16.10 1.44
CA LEU A 34 -22.34 -16.91 0.51
C LEU A 34 -23.78 -16.38 0.41
N ALA A 35 -24.38 -15.99 1.53
CA ALA A 35 -25.72 -15.42 1.59
C ALA A 35 -25.80 -14.04 0.92
N PHE A 36 -24.72 -13.27 0.93
CA PHE A 36 -24.66 -11.95 0.30
C PHE A 36 -24.71 -12.02 -1.24
N GLN A 37 -24.40 -13.17 -1.83
CA GLN A 37 -24.41 -13.39 -3.28
C GLN A 37 -23.63 -12.31 -4.06
N PRO A 38 -22.31 -12.16 -3.80
CA PRO A 38 -21.50 -11.11 -4.40
C PRO A 38 -21.35 -11.29 -5.92
N ASP A 39 -21.20 -10.19 -6.67
CA ASP A 39 -20.81 -10.21 -8.10
C ASP A 39 -19.29 -10.33 -8.24
N ILE A 40 -18.54 -9.86 -7.25
CA ILE A 40 -17.07 -9.88 -7.24
C ILE A 40 -16.58 -10.32 -5.86
N VAL A 41 -15.61 -11.24 -5.84
CA VAL A 41 -14.94 -11.69 -4.61
C VAL A 41 -13.43 -11.53 -4.74
N THR A 42 -12.81 -10.88 -3.75
CA THR A 42 -11.35 -10.87 -3.60
C THR A 42 -10.96 -11.75 -2.41
N ILE A 43 -10.06 -12.71 -2.62
CA ILE A 43 -9.64 -13.66 -1.59
C ILE A 43 -8.17 -13.41 -1.24
N LYS A 44 -7.89 -13.05 0.03
CA LYS A 44 -6.54 -12.90 0.58
C LYS A 44 -6.36 -13.78 1.81
N LEU A 45 -6.12 -15.08 1.60
CA LEU A 45 -5.81 -16.07 2.62
C LEU A 45 -4.41 -16.68 2.37
N GLY A 46 -3.86 -17.37 3.35
CA GLY A 46 -2.55 -18.01 3.26
C GLY A 46 -1.53 -17.51 4.26
N THR A 47 -1.61 -16.25 4.73
CA THR A 47 -0.64 -15.71 5.68
C THR A 47 -0.58 -16.54 6.97
N ASN A 48 -1.72 -16.83 7.60
CA ASN A 48 -1.78 -17.62 8.84
C ASN A 48 -1.53 -19.11 8.60
N ASP A 49 -1.77 -19.60 7.40
CA ASP A 49 -1.44 -20.95 6.98
C ASP A 49 0.07 -21.23 7.05
N SER A 50 0.91 -20.19 6.92
CA SER A 50 2.37 -20.30 6.99
C SER A 50 2.92 -20.63 8.39
N LYS A 51 2.11 -20.53 9.44
CA LYS A 51 2.50 -20.91 10.80
C LYS A 51 2.84 -22.40 10.88
N PRO A 52 3.90 -22.82 11.61
CA PRO A 52 4.35 -24.22 11.61
C PRO A 52 3.26 -25.24 11.96
N TRP A 53 2.39 -24.90 12.92
CA TRP A 53 1.31 -25.80 13.34
C TRP A 53 0.16 -25.89 12.33
N ASN A 54 0.03 -24.96 11.41
CA ASN A 54 -0.89 -25.00 10.29
C ASN A 54 -0.22 -25.63 9.05
N TRP A 55 1.01 -25.22 8.73
CA TRP A 55 1.70 -25.66 7.52
C TRP A 55 2.06 -27.16 7.54
N ARG A 56 2.05 -27.83 8.69
CA ARG A 56 2.13 -29.30 8.75
C ARG A 56 1.06 -29.98 7.88
N TYR A 57 -0.04 -29.29 7.59
CA TYR A 57 -1.09 -29.74 6.68
C TYR A 57 -0.98 -29.11 5.28
N GLY A 58 0.12 -28.49 4.94
CA GLY A 58 0.33 -27.72 3.70
C GLY A 58 0.07 -28.51 2.41
N LYS A 59 0.20 -29.85 2.44
CA LYS A 59 -0.19 -30.72 1.32
C LYS A 59 -1.68 -30.63 0.95
N ASP A 60 -2.53 -30.24 1.89
CA ASP A 60 -3.95 -30.09 1.68
C ASP A 60 -4.33 -28.71 1.17
N PHE A 61 -3.41 -27.70 1.18
CA PHE A 61 -3.69 -26.31 0.85
C PHE A 61 -4.29 -26.15 -0.56
N LYS A 62 -3.78 -26.89 -1.55
CA LYS A 62 -4.33 -26.88 -2.92
C LYS A 62 -5.75 -27.40 -2.98
N LYS A 63 -6.03 -28.49 -2.23
CA LYS A 63 -7.37 -29.10 -2.16
C LYS A 63 -8.35 -28.13 -1.54
N ASP A 64 -8.00 -27.55 -0.39
CA ASP A 64 -8.89 -26.66 0.38
C ASP A 64 -9.14 -25.33 -0.37
N LEU A 65 -8.12 -24.81 -1.11
CA LEU A 65 -8.33 -23.67 -2.01
C LEU A 65 -9.30 -24.02 -3.14
N THR A 66 -9.14 -25.20 -3.72
CA THR A 66 -10.02 -25.68 -4.80
C THR A 66 -11.46 -25.81 -4.33
N GLU A 67 -11.68 -26.40 -3.14
CA GLU A 67 -12.99 -26.54 -2.49
C GLU A 67 -13.66 -25.17 -2.26
N MET A 68 -12.95 -24.21 -1.70
CA MET A 68 -13.47 -22.84 -1.53
C MET A 68 -13.90 -22.22 -2.85
N LEU A 69 -13.10 -22.38 -3.89
CA LEU A 69 -13.41 -21.85 -5.21
C LEU A 69 -14.61 -22.53 -5.85
N ASP A 70 -14.76 -23.86 -5.67
CA ASP A 70 -15.92 -24.60 -6.16
C ASP A 70 -17.21 -24.07 -5.52
N ILE A 71 -17.22 -23.91 -4.19
CA ILE A 71 -18.36 -23.38 -3.45
C ILE A 71 -18.74 -21.97 -3.98
N LEU A 72 -17.75 -21.08 -4.18
CA LEU A 72 -18.00 -19.73 -4.68
C LEU A 72 -18.47 -19.71 -6.13
N GLN A 73 -17.93 -20.57 -6.99
CA GLN A 73 -18.33 -20.65 -8.41
C GLN A 73 -19.70 -21.26 -8.62
N GLU A 74 -20.21 -22.04 -7.63
CA GLU A 74 -21.56 -22.62 -7.64
C GLU A 74 -22.64 -21.63 -7.19
N LEU A 75 -22.27 -20.47 -6.62
CA LEU A 75 -23.25 -19.46 -6.23
C LEU A 75 -24.12 -19.01 -7.42
N PRO A 76 -25.41 -18.77 -7.22
CA PRO A 76 -26.31 -18.21 -8.25
C PRO A 76 -25.78 -16.93 -8.89
N SER A 77 -25.12 -16.06 -8.12
CA SER A 77 -24.51 -14.80 -8.59
C SER A 77 -23.32 -15.01 -9.53
N LYS A 78 -22.70 -16.23 -9.58
CA LYS A 78 -21.53 -16.54 -10.43
C LYS A 78 -20.43 -15.49 -10.31
N PRO A 79 -19.89 -15.22 -9.12
CA PRO A 79 -19.00 -14.11 -8.89
C PRO A 79 -17.71 -14.17 -9.71
N LYS A 80 -17.21 -13.02 -10.12
CA LYS A 80 -15.84 -12.89 -10.61
C LYS A 80 -14.88 -12.94 -9.43
N ILE A 81 -13.99 -13.95 -9.42
CA ILE A 81 -13.09 -14.21 -8.30
C ILE A 81 -11.68 -13.73 -8.62
N TYR A 82 -11.08 -12.98 -7.70
CA TYR A 82 -9.69 -12.51 -7.75
C TYR A 82 -8.91 -13.12 -6.59
N LEU A 83 -7.80 -13.80 -6.89
CA LEU A 83 -6.90 -14.37 -5.89
C LEU A 83 -5.79 -13.37 -5.58
N CYS A 84 -5.76 -12.85 -4.34
CA CYS A 84 -4.71 -11.98 -3.85
C CYS A 84 -3.60 -12.82 -3.22
N LEU A 85 -2.36 -12.62 -3.65
CA LEU A 85 -1.22 -13.25 -2.98
C LEU A 85 -1.04 -12.63 -1.58
N PRO A 86 -0.67 -13.43 -0.55
CA PRO A 86 -0.30 -12.90 0.74
C PRO A 86 0.79 -11.85 0.64
N VAL A 87 0.75 -10.83 1.50
CA VAL A 87 1.81 -9.83 1.58
C VAL A 87 3.07 -10.41 2.23
N PRO A 88 4.27 -9.82 2.02
CA PRO A 88 5.50 -10.24 2.69
C PRO A 88 5.38 -10.22 4.22
N ALA A 89 5.98 -11.20 4.88
CA ALA A 89 6.27 -11.13 6.30
C ALA A 89 7.70 -10.61 6.48
N VAL A 90 7.85 -9.31 6.75
CA VAL A 90 9.16 -8.65 6.82
C VAL A 90 9.90 -8.89 8.13
N LYS A 91 9.21 -9.43 9.14
CA LYS A 91 9.77 -9.92 10.40
C LYS A 91 9.07 -11.21 10.81
N ARG A 92 9.77 -12.07 11.53
CA ARG A 92 9.13 -13.20 12.19
C ARG A 92 8.28 -12.69 13.36
N ASN A 93 6.98 -12.87 13.26
CA ASN A 93 6.04 -12.54 14.33
C ASN A 93 4.83 -13.49 14.24
N PHE A 94 4.17 -13.75 15.36
CA PHE A 94 2.98 -14.62 15.44
C PHE A 94 3.15 -16.03 14.82
N GLY A 95 4.39 -16.51 14.67
CA GLY A 95 4.68 -17.78 13.99
C GLY A 95 4.59 -17.73 12.46
N ILE A 96 4.30 -16.58 11.86
CA ILE A 96 4.20 -16.42 10.40
C ILE A 96 5.59 -16.53 9.76
N ASN A 97 5.66 -17.25 8.63
CA ASN A 97 6.90 -17.63 7.98
C ASN A 97 6.89 -17.24 6.49
N ASP A 98 7.70 -16.21 6.13
CA ASP A 98 7.78 -15.71 4.77
C ASP A 98 8.33 -16.75 3.78
N SER A 99 9.24 -17.62 4.21
CA SER A 99 9.75 -18.71 3.36
C SER A 99 8.64 -19.71 2.97
N VAL A 100 7.71 -19.99 3.88
CA VAL A 100 6.54 -20.82 3.57
C VAL A 100 5.59 -20.08 2.64
N ILE A 101 5.39 -18.77 2.86
CA ILE A 101 4.56 -17.94 1.96
C ILE A 101 5.10 -18.00 0.53
N THR A 102 6.40 -17.76 0.36
CA THR A 102 7.04 -17.65 -0.97
C THR A 102 7.21 -18.99 -1.67
N ASN A 103 7.62 -20.03 -0.94
CA ASN A 103 8.01 -21.31 -1.55
C ASN A 103 6.89 -22.37 -1.51
N GLY A 104 5.89 -22.18 -0.64
CA GLY A 104 4.77 -23.11 -0.48
C GLY A 104 3.44 -22.54 -0.98
N ILE A 105 3.00 -21.44 -0.41
CA ILE A 105 1.65 -20.91 -0.59
C ILE A 105 1.47 -20.21 -1.94
N ILE A 106 2.32 -19.23 -2.26
CA ILE A 106 2.23 -18.45 -3.51
C ILE A 106 2.27 -19.34 -4.75
N PRO A 107 3.19 -20.32 -4.87
CA PRO A 107 3.21 -21.21 -6.02
C PRO A 107 1.91 -22.00 -6.20
N VAL A 108 1.28 -22.44 -5.11
CA VAL A 108 0.00 -23.16 -5.16
C VAL A 108 -1.12 -22.24 -5.63
N ILE A 109 -1.24 -21.02 -5.05
CA ILE A 109 -2.26 -20.05 -5.47
C ILE A 109 -2.12 -19.76 -6.98
N ARG A 110 -0.89 -19.47 -7.47
CA ARG A 110 -0.65 -19.22 -8.89
C ARG A 110 -1.00 -20.41 -9.77
N SER A 111 -0.67 -21.62 -9.34
CA SER A 111 -0.99 -22.84 -10.07
C SER A 111 -2.49 -23.06 -10.21
N VAL A 112 -3.26 -22.88 -9.12
CA VAL A 112 -4.72 -23.00 -9.12
C VAL A 112 -5.36 -21.89 -9.96
N ALA A 113 -4.89 -20.65 -9.80
CA ALA A 113 -5.35 -19.50 -10.58
C ALA A 113 -5.18 -19.75 -12.08
N LYS A 114 -3.99 -20.18 -12.50
CA LYS A 114 -3.71 -20.51 -13.91
C LYS A 114 -4.64 -21.61 -14.45
N LYS A 115 -4.83 -22.70 -13.70
CA LYS A 115 -5.69 -23.82 -14.11
C LYS A 115 -7.15 -23.39 -14.25
N ARG A 116 -7.62 -22.45 -13.44
CA ARG A 116 -9.01 -21.97 -13.40
C ARG A 116 -9.23 -20.65 -14.17
N HIS A 117 -8.21 -20.13 -14.82
CA HIS A 117 -8.25 -18.84 -15.53
C HIS A 117 -8.70 -17.68 -14.64
N LEU A 118 -8.30 -17.70 -13.34
CA LEU A 118 -8.63 -16.65 -12.38
C LEU A 118 -7.54 -15.57 -12.35
N PRO A 119 -7.91 -14.30 -12.28
CA PRO A 119 -6.95 -13.21 -12.11
C PRO A 119 -6.25 -13.28 -10.75
N VAL A 120 -4.96 -12.94 -10.75
CA VAL A 120 -4.11 -12.86 -9.55
C VAL A 120 -3.71 -11.43 -9.30
N VAL A 121 -3.93 -10.96 -8.07
CA VAL A 121 -3.43 -9.67 -7.58
C VAL A 121 -2.16 -9.91 -6.77
N ASP A 122 -1.02 -9.46 -7.29
CA ASP A 122 0.29 -9.72 -6.66
C ASP A 122 0.61 -8.71 -5.56
N LEU A 123 -0.07 -8.85 -4.42
CA LEU A 123 0.19 -8.00 -3.24
C LEU A 123 1.55 -8.29 -2.60
N TYR A 124 2.15 -9.48 -2.85
CA TYR A 124 3.50 -9.78 -2.39
C TYR A 124 4.53 -8.87 -3.09
N ALA A 125 4.52 -8.85 -4.42
CA ALA A 125 5.41 -7.99 -5.19
C ALA A 125 5.13 -6.50 -4.92
N LEU A 126 3.87 -6.12 -4.77
CA LEU A 126 3.45 -4.75 -4.46
C LEU A 126 4.10 -4.22 -3.18
N LEU A 127 4.09 -4.98 -2.09
CA LEU A 127 4.56 -4.51 -0.78
C LEU A 127 6.01 -4.92 -0.45
N LYS A 128 6.63 -5.80 -1.22
CA LYS A 128 8.02 -6.24 -1.01
C LYS A 128 9.04 -5.09 -0.95
N PRO A 129 8.93 -4.01 -1.75
CA PRO A 129 9.84 -2.86 -1.67
C PRO A 129 9.68 -2.01 -0.41
N TYR A 130 8.60 -2.21 0.38
CA TYR A 130 8.19 -1.32 1.45
C TYR A 130 8.17 -1.99 2.84
N PRO A 131 9.32 -2.44 3.38
CA PRO A 131 9.37 -3.11 4.69
C PRO A 131 8.90 -2.21 5.84
N ASP A 132 8.96 -0.88 5.68
CA ASP A 132 8.52 0.10 6.67
C ASP A 132 6.99 0.35 6.63
N TYR A 133 6.26 -0.24 5.67
CA TYR A 133 4.80 -0.15 5.58
C TYR A 133 4.06 -1.19 6.45
N TYR A 134 4.72 -1.68 7.48
CA TYR A 134 4.19 -2.65 8.41
C TYR A 134 4.26 -2.15 9.86
N THR A 135 3.22 -2.44 10.65
CA THR A 135 3.18 -2.08 12.07
C THR A 135 4.09 -2.99 12.90
N ASP A 136 4.05 -4.28 12.64
CA ASP A 136 4.69 -5.33 13.42
C ASP A 136 5.49 -6.33 12.57
N GLY A 137 5.66 -6.01 11.30
CA GLY A 137 6.33 -6.85 10.31
C GLY A 137 5.42 -7.85 9.60
N ILE A 138 4.14 -7.93 9.96
CA ILE A 138 3.13 -8.81 9.37
C ILE A 138 1.92 -8.02 8.85
N HIS A 139 1.44 -7.08 9.64
CA HIS A 139 0.24 -6.30 9.31
C HIS A 139 0.64 -4.99 8.63
N PRO A 140 0.20 -4.77 7.39
CA PRO A 140 0.38 -3.48 6.72
C PRO A 140 -0.20 -2.34 7.57
N ASN A 141 0.57 -1.25 7.68
CA ASN A 141 0.09 -0.01 8.28
C ASN A 141 -0.83 0.75 7.29
N GLU A 142 -1.21 1.97 7.61
CA GLU A 142 -2.09 2.79 6.77
C GLU A 142 -1.57 2.96 5.34
N GLN A 143 -0.25 3.21 5.17
CA GLN A 143 0.36 3.33 3.85
C GLN A 143 0.31 2.02 3.07
N GLY A 144 0.63 0.90 3.73
CA GLY A 144 0.54 -0.42 3.11
C GLY A 144 -0.90 -0.79 2.73
N ALA A 145 -1.87 -0.49 3.61
CA ALA A 145 -3.29 -0.70 3.34
C ALA A 145 -3.78 0.16 2.15
N THR A 146 -3.30 1.40 2.06
CA THR A 146 -3.62 2.32 0.96
C THR A 146 -3.09 1.80 -0.38
N LEU A 147 -1.85 1.28 -0.42
CA LEU A 147 -1.31 0.66 -1.64
C LEU A 147 -2.14 -0.55 -2.07
N ILE A 148 -2.53 -1.41 -1.11
CA ILE A 148 -3.39 -2.56 -1.39
C ILE A 148 -4.73 -2.11 -1.96
N ALA A 149 -5.37 -1.12 -1.35
CA ALA A 149 -6.66 -0.59 -1.81
C ALA A 149 -6.56 0.00 -3.23
N GLY A 150 -5.50 0.77 -3.50
CA GLY A 150 -5.23 1.33 -4.83
C GLY A 150 -5.04 0.26 -5.90
N GLU A 151 -4.26 -0.79 -5.59
CA GLU A 151 -4.03 -1.90 -6.52
C GLU A 151 -5.30 -2.70 -6.80
N LEU A 152 -6.11 -2.96 -5.76
CA LEU A 152 -7.41 -3.61 -5.92
C LEU A 152 -8.36 -2.74 -6.75
N TYR A 153 -8.47 -1.45 -6.45
CA TYR A 153 -9.30 -0.54 -7.21
C TYR A 153 -8.92 -0.54 -8.70
N ARG A 154 -7.63 -0.37 -9.00
CA ARG A 154 -7.10 -0.41 -10.38
C ARG A 154 -7.41 -1.75 -11.06
N THR A 155 -7.21 -2.85 -10.36
CA THR A 155 -7.47 -4.20 -10.91
C THR A 155 -8.94 -4.44 -11.20
N LEU A 156 -9.84 -3.94 -10.36
CA LEU A 156 -11.28 -4.16 -10.50
C LEU A 156 -11.93 -3.23 -11.52
N THR A 157 -11.49 -1.98 -11.61
CA THR A 157 -12.13 -0.94 -12.42
C THR A 157 -11.39 -0.59 -13.71
N GLY A 158 -10.09 -0.93 -13.79
CA GLY A 158 -9.21 -0.46 -14.87
C GLY A 158 -8.77 1.00 -14.73
N ASN A 159 -9.22 1.70 -13.69
CA ASN A 159 -8.93 3.12 -13.45
C ASN A 159 -7.89 3.28 -12.34
N GLU A 160 -7.18 4.40 -12.34
CA GLU A 160 -6.37 4.78 -11.18
C GLU A 160 -7.26 5.06 -9.96
N ALA A 161 -6.81 4.65 -8.77
CA ALA A 161 -7.56 4.90 -7.55
C ALA A 161 -7.75 6.42 -7.34
N PRO A 162 -8.96 6.86 -6.95
CA PRO A 162 -9.17 8.25 -6.59
C PRO A 162 -8.22 8.63 -5.45
N ALA A 163 -7.76 9.87 -5.43
CA ALA A 163 -6.98 10.38 -4.31
C ALA A 163 -7.79 10.23 -3.02
N ILE A 164 -7.13 9.85 -1.94
CA ILE A 164 -7.77 9.80 -0.62
C ILE A 164 -8.25 11.22 -0.29
N VAL A 165 -9.58 11.38 -0.29
CA VAL A 165 -10.21 12.62 0.18
C VAL A 165 -10.29 12.50 1.69
N THR A 166 -9.36 13.15 2.38
CA THR A 166 -9.47 13.38 3.82
C THR A 166 -10.09 14.76 4.04
N ASP A 167 -10.67 15.01 5.21
CA ASP A 167 -11.16 16.36 5.60
C ASP A 167 -10.03 17.41 5.60
N GLN A 168 -8.79 16.95 5.52
CA GLN A 168 -7.58 17.76 5.35
C GLN A 168 -6.90 17.44 4.03
N PRO A 169 -6.32 18.44 3.33
CA PRO A 169 -5.64 18.23 2.06
C PRO A 169 -4.37 17.35 2.17
N PHE A 170 -3.81 17.21 3.39
CA PHE A 170 -2.67 16.35 3.69
C PHE A 170 -2.85 15.71 5.08
N PRO A 171 -2.22 14.54 5.35
CA PRO A 171 -2.38 13.82 6.61
C PRO A 171 -1.58 14.47 7.74
N GLY A 172 -1.80 13.96 8.96
CA GLY A 172 -1.03 14.28 10.15
C GLY A 172 -1.47 15.52 10.89
N LYS A 173 -0.55 16.11 11.65
CA LYS A 173 -0.85 17.26 12.53
C LYS A 173 -0.82 18.55 11.72
N LYS A 174 -1.97 19.23 11.66
CA LYS A 174 -2.06 20.58 11.09
C LYS A 174 -1.49 21.61 12.06
N SER A 175 -0.72 22.54 11.55
CA SER A 175 -0.15 23.71 12.22
C SER A 175 0.03 24.86 11.24
N GLN A 176 0.73 25.92 11.64
CA GLN A 176 1.09 27.04 10.75
C GLN A 176 2.60 27.14 10.61
N TRP A 177 3.06 27.54 9.43
CA TRP A 177 4.43 27.90 9.14
C TRP A 177 4.46 29.14 8.23
N GLU A 178 5.05 30.23 8.70
CA GLU A 178 5.13 31.50 7.99
C GLU A 178 3.76 32.02 7.46
N GLY A 179 2.67 31.72 8.18
CA GLY A 179 1.30 32.09 7.82
C GLY A 179 0.63 31.19 6.77
N PHE A 180 1.20 30.03 6.49
CA PHE A 180 0.65 29.00 5.62
C PHE A 180 0.29 27.75 6.42
N ASP A 181 -0.70 26.99 5.96
CA ASP A 181 -1.07 25.70 6.55
C ASP A 181 0.05 24.69 6.37
N ARG A 182 0.50 24.09 7.48
CA ARG A 182 1.54 23.09 7.52
C ARG A 182 0.99 21.79 8.09
N TYR A 183 1.39 20.67 7.49
CA TYR A 183 1.00 19.31 7.86
C TYR A 183 2.26 18.49 8.12
N ASP A 184 2.42 18.01 9.37
CA ASP A 184 3.51 17.14 9.80
C ASP A 184 3.01 15.70 9.92
N PHE A 185 3.62 14.76 9.23
CA PHE A 185 3.24 13.34 9.27
C PHE A 185 4.47 12.44 9.13
N ILE A 186 4.26 11.15 9.34
CA ILE A 186 5.28 10.13 9.11
C ILE A 186 4.94 9.38 7.82
N CYS A 187 5.92 9.27 6.93
CA CYS A 187 5.87 8.47 5.73
C CYS A 187 7.10 7.56 5.71
N ASN A 188 6.90 6.24 5.58
CA ASN A 188 8.01 5.27 5.62
C ASN A 188 8.92 5.43 6.83
N ALA A 189 8.33 5.55 8.03
CA ALA A 189 9.02 5.79 9.30
C ALA A 189 9.90 7.05 9.32
N ARG A 190 9.69 8.01 8.39
CA ARG A 190 10.42 9.26 8.28
C ARG A 190 9.49 10.45 8.34
N ARG A 191 10.00 11.54 8.90
CA ARG A 191 9.26 12.78 8.96
C ARG A 191 9.05 13.35 7.57
N ALA A 192 7.80 13.68 7.28
CA ALA A 192 7.38 14.44 6.12
C ALA A 192 6.66 15.71 6.57
N ILE A 193 6.82 16.78 5.82
CA ILE A 193 6.12 18.04 6.03
C ILE A 193 5.59 18.50 4.68
N VAL A 194 4.34 18.94 4.64
CA VAL A 194 3.80 19.70 3.52
C VAL A 194 3.32 21.04 4.02
N VAL A 195 3.77 22.10 3.37
CA VAL A 195 3.21 23.44 3.55
C VAL A 195 2.37 23.74 2.31
N ALA A 196 1.10 23.99 2.53
CA ALA A 196 0.13 24.24 1.46
C ALA A 196 0.01 25.76 1.19
N PRO A 197 -0.04 26.18 -0.08
CA PRO A 197 -0.31 27.57 -0.42
C PRO A 197 -1.75 27.95 -0.07
N ARG A 198 -2.02 29.23 0.16
CA ARG A 198 -3.39 29.74 0.39
C ARG A 198 -4.30 29.52 -0.83
N LYS A 199 -3.73 29.65 -2.02
CA LYS A 199 -4.40 29.36 -3.29
C LYS A 199 -3.47 28.48 -4.13
N VAL A 200 -3.91 27.27 -4.41
CA VAL A 200 -3.14 26.30 -5.19
C VAL A 200 -3.12 26.74 -6.66
N ALA A 201 -1.92 26.77 -7.27
CA ALA A 201 -1.78 27.02 -8.70
C ALA A 201 -2.24 25.83 -9.53
N GLU A 202 -2.64 26.07 -10.78
CA GLU A 202 -3.03 25.04 -11.72
C GLU A 202 -1.93 23.97 -11.87
N GLY A 203 -2.34 22.70 -11.96
CA GLY A 203 -1.41 21.57 -12.03
C GLY A 203 -0.76 21.20 -10.69
N ARG A 204 -1.10 21.88 -9.57
CA ARG A 204 -0.63 21.61 -8.21
C ARG A 204 0.90 21.47 -8.12
N PRO A 205 1.66 22.49 -8.55
CA PRO A 205 3.12 22.46 -8.56
C PRO A 205 3.68 22.37 -7.12
N TRP A 206 4.88 21.82 -7.02
CA TRP A 206 5.54 21.68 -5.73
C TRP A 206 7.05 21.70 -5.82
N ILE A 207 7.67 22.15 -4.73
CA ILE A 207 9.10 22.09 -4.51
C ILE A 207 9.40 21.09 -3.40
N TRP A 208 10.39 20.25 -3.60
CA TRP A 208 10.77 19.20 -2.67
C TRP A 208 12.15 19.44 -2.09
N ARG A 209 12.19 19.55 -0.76
CA ARG A 209 13.39 19.68 0.07
C ARG A 209 13.71 18.34 0.73
N PRO A 210 14.78 17.64 0.36
CA PRO A 210 15.17 16.35 0.98
C PRO A 210 15.93 16.54 2.30
N ALA A 211 16.28 17.77 2.68
CA ALA A 211 16.99 18.10 3.91
C ALA A 211 16.74 19.55 4.36
N PHE A 212 17.02 19.86 5.60
CA PHE A 212 17.08 21.21 6.18
C PHE A 212 15.80 22.05 5.98
N PHE A 213 14.65 21.48 6.35
CA PHE A 213 13.39 22.24 6.33
C PHE A 213 13.50 23.54 7.11
N GLY A 214 13.06 24.63 6.50
CA GLY A 214 13.06 25.98 7.09
C GLY A 214 14.39 26.72 7.06
N ALA A 215 15.47 26.11 6.55
CA ALA A 215 16.71 26.83 6.33
C ALA A 215 16.61 27.73 5.08
N PHE A 216 16.91 29.02 5.20
CA PHE A 216 16.82 30.01 4.11
C PHE A 216 15.45 30.00 3.39
N PRO A 217 14.34 30.31 4.08
CA PRO A 217 12.99 30.04 3.61
C PRO A 217 12.46 31.04 2.58
N SER A 218 13.27 31.98 2.10
CA SER A 218 12.81 33.04 1.20
C SER A 218 12.25 32.52 -0.13
N VAL A 219 12.89 31.49 -0.69
CA VAL A 219 12.43 30.84 -1.92
C VAL A 219 11.14 30.07 -1.67
N ASP A 220 11.08 29.31 -0.58
CA ASP A 220 9.87 28.56 -0.18
C ASP A 220 8.66 29.49 -0.05
N LYS A 221 8.83 30.62 0.65
CA LYS A 221 7.76 31.61 0.87
C LYS A 221 7.30 32.20 -0.45
N ALA A 222 8.24 32.60 -1.32
CA ALA A 222 7.91 33.16 -2.63
C ALA A 222 7.15 32.15 -3.52
N LEU A 223 7.48 30.87 -3.44
CA LEU A 223 6.79 29.81 -4.17
C LEU A 223 5.40 29.52 -3.59
N LEU A 224 5.24 29.51 -2.26
CA LEU A 224 3.94 29.41 -1.61
C LEU A 224 2.99 30.53 -2.03
N GLU A 225 3.47 31.77 -2.10
CA GLU A 225 2.67 32.91 -2.59
C GLU A 225 2.26 32.74 -4.09
N LYS A 226 3.06 32.00 -4.87
CA LYS A 226 2.75 31.64 -6.26
C LYS A 226 1.89 30.38 -6.40
N GLY A 227 1.45 29.79 -5.31
CA GLY A 227 0.57 28.62 -5.31
C GLY A 227 1.27 27.26 -5.39
N PHE A 228 2.59 27.20 -5.17
CA PHE A 228 3.35 25.96 -5.05
C PHE A 228 3.19 25.38 -3.64
N HIS A 229 3.17 24.05 -3.52
CA HIS A 229 3.37 23.37 -2.26
C HIS A 229 4.86 23.29 -1.94
N VAL A 230 5.23 23.49 -0.66
CA VAL A 230 6.59 23.20 -0.19
C VAL A 230 6.56 21.89 0.57
N VAL A 231 7.34 20.93 0.11
CA VAL A 231 7.34 19.56 0.62
C VAL A 231 8.73 19.20 1.13
N TYR A 232 8.78 18.64 2.32
CA TYR A 232 10.00 18.12 2.94
C TYR A 232 9.84 16.64 3.24
N TYR A 233 10.87 15.87 2.97
CA TYR A 233 10.99 14.49 3.40
C TYR A 233 12.39 14.24 3.93
N ASP A 234 12.50 13.75 5.17
CA ASP A 234 13.78 13.65 5.85
C ASP A 234 14.68 12.54 5.29
N LEU A 235 15.55 12.93 4.37
CA LEU A 235 16.62 12.10 3.81
C LEU A 235 18.02 12.59 4.23
N THR A 236 18.10 13.51 5.22
CA THR A 236 19.29 14.26 5.62
C THR A 236 20.51 13.39 5.88
N HIS A 237 20.36 12.27 6.59
CA HIS A 237 21.44 11.39 6.99
C HIS A 237 21.68 10.20 6.04
N LEU A 238 21.07 10.20 4.87
CA LEU A 238 21.22 9.14 3.88
C LEU A 238 22.13 9.52 2.71
N TYR A 239 22.59 10.79 2.64
CA TYR A 239 23.63 11.28 1.71
C TYR A 239 23.43 10.86 0.25
N GLY A 240 22.18 10.83 -0.26
CA GLY A 240 21.87 10.44 -1.62
C GLY A 240 22.18 8.99 -1.98
N SER A 241 22.34 8.10 -0.99
CA SER A 241 22.61 6.68 -1.17
C SER A 241 21.48 5.95 -1.94
N PRO A 242 21.72 4.73 -2.45
CA PRO A 242 20.68 3.93 -3.09
C PRO A 242 19.42 3.74 -2.23
N ARG A 243 19.58 3.69 -0.90
CA ARG A 243 18.45 3.67 0.04
C ARG A 243 17.69 5.00 0.02
N ALA A 244 18.38 6.13 0.01
CA ALA A 244 17.75 7.44 -0.11
C ALA A 244 16.96 7.56 -1.40
N GLN A 245 17.52 7.07 -2.51
CA GLN A 245 16.88 7.07 -3.83
C GLN A 245 15.55 6.30 -3.80
N ARG A 246 15.55 5.07 -3.30
CA ARG A 246 14.32 4.26 -3.17
C ARG A 246 13.26 4.94 -2.31
N LEU A 247 13.63 5.36 -1.09
CA LEU A 247 12.70 6.05 -0.18
C LEU A 247 12.15 7.35 -0.79
N GLY A 248 12.98 8.08 -1.54
CA GLY A 248 12.56 9.27 -2.26
C GLY A 248 11.56 8.98 -3.36
N THR A 249 11.80 7.94 -4.17
CA THR A 249 10.88 7.51 -5.23
C THR A 249 9.54 7.07 -4.64
N ASP A 250 9.57 6.31 -3.54
CA ASP A 250 8.35 5.89 -2.84
C ASP A 250 7.54 7.11 -2.33
N PHE A 251 8.24 8.08 -1.73
CA PHE A 251 7.60 9.32 -1.26
C PHE A 251 7.05 10.17 -2.41
N TYR A 252 7.78 10.30 -3.51
CA TYR A 252 7.32 10.99 -4.71
C TYR A 252 6.02 10.37 -5.24
N GLU A 253 5.95 9.03 -5.32
CA GLU A 253 4.74 8.33 -5.75
C GLU A 253 3.56 8.58 -4.79
N VAL A 254 3.81 8.62 -3.48
CA VAL A 254 2.79 9.00 -2.49
C VAL A 254 2.25 10.40 -2.76
N MET A 255 3.14 11.40 -2.95
CA MET A 255 2.74 12.78 -3.20
C MET A 255 1.96 12.92 -4.52
N ARG A 256 2.39 12.21 -5.55
CA ARG A 256 1.76 12.26 -6.87
C ARG A 256 0.40 11.55 -6.91
N ARG A 257 0.36 10.30 -6.43
CA ARG A 257 -0.84 9.46 -6.57
C ARG A 257 -1.94 9.81 -5.58
N TYR A 258 -1.59 10.02 -4.32
CA TYR A 258 -2.59 10.24 -3.27
C TYR A 258 -2.93 11.71 -3.07
N TYR A 259 -1.95 12.59 -3.21
CA TYR A 259 -2.15 14.03 -3.01
C TYR A 259 -2.21 14.81 -4.32
N ARG A 260 -2.12 14.15 -5.46
CA ARG A 260 -2.26 14.72 -6.82
C ARG A 260 -1.33 15.92 -7.06
N LEU A 261 -0.15 15.94 -6.46
CA LEU A 261 0.85 16.93 -6.79
C LEU A 261 1.40 16.70 -8.20
N SER A 262 1.90 17.74 -8.84
CA SER A 262 2.43 17.69 -10.21
C SER A 262 3.41 16.52 -10.42
N PRO A 263 3.35 15.80 -11.54
CA PRO A 263 4.39 14.84 -11.89
C PRO A 263 5.75 15.49 -12.11
N LYS A 264 5.78 16.80 -12.43
CA LYS A 264 7.03 17.58 -12.52
C LYS A 264 7.30 18.22 -11.17
N VAL A 265 8.29 17.68 -10.44
CA VAL A 265 8.74 18.22 -9.17
C VAL A 265 9.92 19.15 -9.35
N THR A 266 9.93 20.28 -8.61
CA THR A 266 11.12 21.11 -8.48
C THR A 266 11.92 20.60 -7.28
N LEU A 267 13.19 20.25 -7.48
CA LEU A 267 14.09 19.79 -6.41
C LEU A 267 14.90 20.95 -5.84
N GLU A 268 14.91 21.09 -4.52
CA GLU A 268 15.76 22.06 -3.81
C GLU A 268 16.84 21.34 -2.99
N GLY A 269 18.03 21.26 -3.57
CA GLY A 269 19.16 20.55 -3.01
C GLY A 269 20.09 21.44 -2.19
N PHE A 270 19.71 21.85 -0.97
CA PHE A 270 20.62 22.60 -0.10
C PHE A 270 21.63 21.68 0.60
N SER A 271 22.93 22.05 0.56
CA SER A 271 24.02 21.31 1.21
C SER A 271 23.99 19.81 0.84
N ARG A 272 24.04 18.90 1.84
CA ARG A 272 23.93 17.43 1.62
C ARG A 272 22.61 16.99 0.96
N GLY A 273 21.57 17.81 1.00
CA GLY A 273 20.34 17.57 0.25
C GLY A 273 20.57 17.59 -1.25
N GLY A 274 21.60 18.30 -1.74
CA GLY A 274 22.02 18.29 -3.14
C GLY A 274 22.45 16.92 -3.63
N LEU A 275 23.11 16.11 -2.79
CA LEU A 275 23.48 14.74 -3.16
C LEU A 275 22.28 13.88 -3.53
N PHE A 276 21.19 14.01 -2.75
CA PHE A 276 19.95 13.33 -3.08
C PHE A 276 19.34 13.91 -4.36
N ALA A 277 19.21 15.24 -4.44
CA ALA A 277 18.52 15.91 -5.54
C ALA A 277 19.14 15.56 -6.90
N PHE A 278 20.47 15.66 -7.04
CA PHE A 278 21.18 15.32 -8.27
C PHE A 278 21.08 13.83 -8.62
N ASN A 279 21.32 12.95 -7.64
CA ASN A 279 21.25 11.53 -7.90
C ASN A 279 19.82 11.08 -8.26
N TRP A 280 18.82 11.66 -7.59
CA TRP A 280 17.43 11.30 -7.86
C TRP A 280 16.97 11.79 -9.23
N ALA A 281 17.30 13.05 -9.59
CA ALA A 281 16.97 13.60 -10.91
C ALA A 281 17.64 12.83 -12.05
N ALA A 282 18.89 12.38 -11.86
CA ALA A 282 19.61 11.58 -12.86
C ALA A 282 18.95 10.24 -13.14
N ASN A 283 18.29 9.65 -12.14
CA ASN A 283 17.63 8.35 -12.24
C ASN A 283 16.11 8.43 -12.54
N ASN A 284 15.54 9.64 -12.56
CA ASN A 284 14.11 9.91 -12.80
C ASN A 284 13.96 11.12 -13.72
N PRO A 285 14.32 11.00 -15.02
CA PRO A 285 14.31 12.10 -15.98
C PRO A 285 12.91 12.64 -16.30
#